data_d04742ff9f6938484cb329b3918cad15
#
_entry.id   d04742ff9f6938484cb329b3918cad15
#
_cell.length_a   1.000
_cell.length_b   1.000
_cell.length_c   1.000
_cell.angle_alpha   90.00
_cell.angle_beta   90.00
_cell.angle_gamma   90.00
#
_symmetry.space_group_name_H-M   'P 1'
#
loop_
_entity.id
_entity.type
_entity.pdbx_description
1 polymer ?
#
loop_
_entity_poly.entity_id
_entity_poly.type
_entity_poly.pdbx_seq_one_letter_code
_entity_poly.pdbx_strand_id
1 'polypeptide(L)'
;MEKLTSKEEEVMELIWSLGLCAPKDVASLYPEPQPSANAIAQVFQALEKKGYLAHEPKGRGFVYRPIVDKQAYGRGRLTSVVNRFFSDSYMSVVSALIQEEKVTEADLLQYLADLKRREG
;
A
#
# COMPACT_ATOMS: atom_id res chain seq x y z
N MET A 1 12.62 -5.22 -0.16
CA MET A 1 11.53 -4.96 -1.12
C MET A 1 11.87 -3.71 -1.92
N GLU A 2 11.81 -3.77 -3.23
CA GLU A 2 12.13 -2.61 -4.05
C GLU A 2 11.16 -1.46 -3.82
N LYS A 3 11.73 -0.25 -3.79
CA LYS A 3 10.94 0.95 -3.58
C LYS A 3 10.13 1.28 -4.84
N LEU A 4 8.88 1.65 -4.65
CA LEU A 4 8.01 2.08 -5.73
C LEU A 4 8.17 3.57 -6.01
N THR A 5 8.04 3.94 -7.28
CA THR A 5 7.90 5.34 -7.66
C THR A 5 6.52 5.83 -7.22
N SER A 6 6.31 7.15 -7.22
CA SER A 6 5.00 7.72 -6.87
C SER A 6 3.90 7.18 -7.77
N LYS A 7 4.16 7.07 -9.06
CA LYS A 7 3.17 6.54 -10.01
C LYS A 7 2.88 5.07 -9.78
N GLU A 8 3.92 4.29 -9.51
CA GLU A 8 3.76 2.87 -9.21
C GLU A 8 2.95 2.66 -7.94
N GLU A 9 3.22 3.47 -6.90
CA GLU A 9 2.47 3.37 -5.65
C GLU A 9 1.00 3.72 -5.85
N GLU A 10 0.72 4.78 -6.62
CA GLU A 10 -0.64 5.17 -6.97
C GLU A 10 -1.40 4.05 -7.69
N VAL A 11 -0.76 3.43 -8.68
CA VAL A 11 -1.37 2.33 -9.43
C VAL A 11 -1.56 1.11 -8.52
N MET A 12 -0.57 0.80 -7.67
CA MET A 12 -0.72 -0.30 -6.70
C MET A 12 -1.90 -0.09 -5.76
N GLU A 13 -2.14 1.14 -5.31
CA GLU A 13 -3.30 1.41 -4.45
C GLU A 13 -4.60 1.04 -5.15
N LEU A 14 -4.71 1.35 -6.43
CA LEU A 14 -5.89 0.99 -7.22
C LEU A 14 -5.99 -0.52 -7.41
N ILE A 15 -4.87 -1.18 -7.67
CA ILE A 15 -4.84 -2.64 -7.82
C ILE A 15 -5.28 -3.32 -6.52
N TRP A 16 -4.77 -2.88 -5.37
CA TRP A 16 -5.20 -3.46 -4.09
C TRP A 16 -6.70 -3.32 -3.87
N SER A 17 -7.28 -2.20 -4.33
CA SER A 17 -8.73 -2.01 -4.17
C SER A 17 -9.54 -2.93 -5.10
N LEU A 18 -9.00 -3.27 -6.26
CA LEU A 18 -9.69 -4.12 -7.24
C LEU A 18 -9.41 -5.62 -7.04
N GLY A 19 -8.22 -5.95 -6.57
CA GLY A 19 -7.75 -7.33 -6.50
C GLY A 19 -7.30 -7.81 -7.88
N LEU A 20 -7.86 -8.93 -8.35
CA LEU A 20 -7.53 -9.45 -9.68
C LEU A 20 -8.08 -8.51 -10.75
N CYS A 21 -7.22 -7.96 -11.59
CA CYS A 21 -7.62 -6.93 -12.56
C CYS A 21 -6.68 -6.88 -13.76
N ALA A 22 -7.14 -6.19 -14.80
CA ALA A 22 -6.37 -5.90 -16.00
C ALA A 22 -6.00 -4.41 -16.02
N PRO A 23 -4.98 -4.00 -16.79
CA PRO A 23 -4.62 -2.58 -16.89
C PRO A 23 -5.78 -1.66 -17.26
N LYS A 24 -6.69 -2.10 -18.14
CA LYS A 24 -7.86 -1.30 -18.53
C LYS A 24 -8.79 -0.98 -17.35
N ASP A 25 -8.85 -1.89 -16.37
CA ASP A 25 -9.69 -1.71 -15.20
C ASP A 25 -9.17 -0.58 -14.33
N VAL A 26 -7.85 -0.49 -14.18
CA VAL A 26 -7.21 0.60 -13.45
C VAL A 26 -7.34 1.91 -14.22
N ALA A 27 -7.09 1.89 -15.54
CA ALA A 27 -7.19 3.09 -16.37
C ALA A 27 -8.57 3.73 -16.26
N SER A 28 -9.62 2.90 -16.18
CA SER A 28 -10.99 3.39 -16.09
C SER A 28 -11.34 4.07 -14.77
N LEU A 29 -10.52 3.89 -13.74
CA LEU A 29 -10.73 4.55 -12.44
C LEU A 29 -10.21 5.99 -12.40
N TYR A 30 -9.42 6.39 -13.38
CA TYR A 30 -8.91 7.77 -13.44
C TYR A 30 -9.96 8.71 -14.01
N PRO A 31 -9.96 9.97 -13.57
CA PRO A 31 -10.83 10.98 -14.18
C PRO A 31 -10.36 11.33 -15.59
N GLU A 32 -11.22 11.92 -16.37
CA GLU A 32 -10.88 12.38 -17.72
C GLU A 32 -9.86 13.54 -17.66
N PRO A 33 -8.86 13.58 -18.55
CA PRO A 33 -8.58 12.58 -19.57
C PRO A 33 -7.92 11.33 -18.97
N GLN A 34 -8.48 10.16 -19.26
CA GLN A 34 -7.96 8.91 -18.70
C GLN A 34 -6.65 8.49 -19.37
N PRO A 35 -5.72 7.88 -18.63
CA PRO A 35 -4.55 7.30 -19.25
C PRO A 35 -4.95 6.12 -20.14
N SER A 36 -4.14 5.82 -21.13
CA SER A 36 -4.39 4.67 -21.99
C SER A 36 -4.14 3.37 -21.22
N ALA A 37 -4.81 2.30 -21.66
CA ALA A 37 -4.54 0.97 -21.09
C ALA A 37 -3.06 0.57 -21.29
N ASN A 38 -2.45 0.95 -22.43
CA ASN A 38 -1.04 0.67 -22.66
C ASN A 38 -0.12 1.36 -21.67
N ALA A 39 -0.42 2.62 -21.35
CA ALA A 39 0.37 3.37 -20.36
C ALA A 39 0.32 2.69 -18.99
N ILE A 40 -0.88 2.28 -18.58
CA ILE A 40 -1.06 1.57 -17.32
C ILE A 40 -0.41 0.18 -17.37
N ALA A 41 -0.49 -0.51 -18.51
CA ALA A 41 0.14 -1.81 -18.69
C ALA A 41 1.65 -1.75 -18.46
N GLN A 42 2.31 -0.67 -18.87
CA GLN A 42 3.73 -0.50 -18.62
C GLN A 42 4.04 -0.41 -17.12
N VAL A 43 3.17 0.25 -16.38
CA VAL A 43 3.32 0.34 -14.91
C VAL A 43 3.12 -1.05 -14.29
N PHE A 44 2.12 -1.80 -14.76
CA PHE A 44 1.90 -3.18 -14.29
C PHE A 44 3.13 -4.05 -14.53
N GLN A 45 3.75 -3.94 -15.70
CA GLN A 45 4.95 -4.71 -16.01
C GLN A 45 6.11 -4.34 -15.08
N ALA A 46 6.27 -3.06 -14.79
CA ALA A 46 7.30 -2.61 -13.86
C ALA A 46 7.03 -3.14 -12.45
N LEU A 47 5.77 -3.13 -12.02
CA LEU A 47 5.38 -3.67 -10.72
C LEU A 47 5.61 -5.17 -10.62
N GLU A 48 5.31 -5.90 -11.68
CA GLU A 48 5.58 -7.33 -11.71
C GLU A 48 7.08 -7.61 -11.63
N LYS A 49 7.88 -6.84 -12.37
CA LYS A 49 9.34 -6.98 -12.35
C LYS A 49 9.90 -6.72 -10.95
N LYS A 50 9.30 -5.81 -10.20
CA LYS A 50 9.71 -5.51 -8.82
C LYS A 50 9.17 -6.51 -7.80
N GLY A 51 8.36 -7.47 -8.23
CA GLY A 51 7.84 -8.52 -7.36
C GLY A 51 6.55 -8.19 -6.63
N TYR A 52 5.80 -7.19 -7.09
CA TYR A 52 4.55 -6.79 -6.46
C TYR A 52 3.32 -7.44 -7.07
N LEU A 53 3.42 -7.86 -8.33
CA LEU A 53 2.31 -8.44 -9.06
C LEU A 53 2.72 -9.77 -9.70
N ALA A 54 1.74 -10.64 -9.91
CA ALA A 54 1.88 -11.80 -10.77
C ALA A 54 0.71 -11.77 -11.76
N HIS A 55 0.93 -12.28 -12.96
CA HIS A 55 -0.12 -12.32 -13.95
C HIS A 55 -0.49 -13.75 -14.31
N GLU A 56 -1.69 -13.90 -14.84
CA GLU A 56 -2.17 -15.17 -15.36
C GLU A 56 -3.00 -14.91 -16.61
N PRO A 57 -3.04 -15.89 -17.56
CA PRO A 57 -3.83 -15.69 -18.76
C PRO A 57 -5.32 -15.67 -18.45
N LYS A 58 -6.05 -14.83 -19.18
CA LYS A 58 -7.51 -14.81 -19.14
C LYS A 58 -8.03 -14.40 -20.50
N GLY A 59 -8.67 -15.33 -21.19
CA GLY A 59 -9.10 -15.10 -22.56
C GLY A 59 -7.88 -14.85 -23.46
N ARG A 60 -7.89 -13.75 -24.20
CA ARG A 60 -6.79 -13.37 -25.07
C ARG A 60 -5.77 -12.46 -24.39
N GLY A 61 -6.03 -12.06 -23.17
CA GLY A 61 -5.18 -11.16 -22.43
C GLY A 61 -4.71 -11.76 -21.14
N PHE A 62 -4.36 -10.88 -20.22
CA PHE A 62 -3.85 -11.25 -18.91
C PHE A 62 -4.56 -10.48 -17.83
N VAL A 63 -4.68 -11.10 -16.66
CA VAL A 63 -5.09 -10.41 -15.44
C VAL A 63 -3.95 -10.50 -14.45
N TYR A 64 -3.88 -9.53 -13.56
CA TYR A 64 -2.81 -9.40 -12.57
C TYR A 64 -3.40 -9.43 -11.18
N ARG A 65 -2.68 -10.02 -10.25
CA ARG A 65 -3.04 -10.03 -8.84
C ARG A 65 -1.90 -9.51 -8.00
N PRO A 66 -2.18 -8.80 -6.91
CA PRO A 66 -1.12 -8.39 -5.99
C PRO A 66 -0.58 -9.59 -5.22
N ILE A 67 0.74 -9.66 -5.09
CA ILE A 67 1.40 -10.69 -4.30
C ILE A 67 2.11 -10.11 -3.08
N VAL A 68 2.08 -8.79 -2.92
CA VAL A 68 2.54 -8.09 -1.73
C VAL A 68 1.31 -7.54 -1.03
N ASP A 69 1.17 -7.83 0.25
CA ASP A 69 0.05 -7.35 1.05
C ASP A 69 0.15 -5.84 1.27
N LYS A 70 -0.98 -5.13 1.13
CA LYS A 70 -1.03 -3.67 1.27
C LYS A 70 -0.53 -3.21 2.63
N GLN A 71 -0.96 -3.88 3.70
CA GLN A 71 -0.55 -3.50 5.05
C GLN A 71 0.93 -3.77 5.29
N ALA A 72 1.46 -4.88 4.74
CA ALA A 72 2.88 -5.17 4.83
C ALA A 72 3.71 -4.09 4.14
N TYR A 73 3.26 -3.66 2.96
CA TYR A 73 3.89 -2.56 2.25
C TYR A 73 3.85 -1.27 3.09
N GLY A 74 2.68 -0.97 3.66
CA GLY A 74 2.50 0.21 4.51
C GLY A 74 3.41 0.21 5.72
N ARG A 75 3.57 -0.94 6.38
CA ARG A 75 4.49 -1.06 7.52
C ARG A 75 5.93 -0.78 7.12
N GLY A 76 6.34 -1.25 5.95
CA GLY A 76 7.69 -0.95 5.44
C GLY A 76 7.89 0.52 5.15
N ARG A 77 6.87 1.17 4.57
CA ARG A 77 6.91 2.61 4.32
C ARG A 77 6.95 3.40 5.63
N LEU A 78 6.18 2.96 6.63
CA LEU A 78 6.20 3.59 7.95
C LEU A 78 7.60 3.51 8.56
N THR A 79 8.24 2.35 8.52
CA THR A 79 9.60 2.18 9.01
C THR A 79 10.55 3.16 8.35
N SER A 80 10.45 3.32 7.01
CA SER A 80 11.27 4.27 6.28
C SER A 80 11.06 5.71 6.74
N VAL A 81 9.80 6.10 6.99
CA VAL A 81 9.45 7.43 7.48
C VAL A 81 10.05 7.66 8.88
N VAL A 82 9.93 6.68 9.75
CA VAL A 82 10.46 6.78 11.12
C VAL A 82 11.98 6.96 11.07
N ASN A 83 12.66 6.14 10.27
CA ASN A 83 14.12 6.22 10.14
C ASN A 83 14.56 7.57 9.58
N ARG A 84 13.83 8.08 8.60
CA ARG A 84 14.21 9.27 7.88
C ARG A 84 13.87 10.58 8.61
N PHE A 85 12.68 10.65 9.19
CA PHE A 85 12.17 11.91 9.74
C PHE A 85 12.11 11.97 11.26
N PHE A 86 12.19 10.83 11.94
CA PHE A 86 12.07 10.75 13.39
C PHE A 86 13.32 10.17 14.06
N SER A 87 14.43 10.11 13.31
CA SER A 87 15.72 9.63 13.84
C SER A 87 15.59 8.24 14.53
N ASP A 88 14.84 7.34 13.90
CA ASP A 88 14.59 5.99 14.41
C ASP A 88 13.83 5.94 15.73
N SER A 89 13.23 7.06 16.17
CA SER A 89 12.47 7.08 17.41
C SER A 89 10.99 6.78 17.15
N TYR A 90 10.59 5.54 17.43
CA TYR A 90 9.19 5.12 17.28
C TYR A 90 8.30 5.79 18.31
N MET A 91 8.84 6.08 19.49
CA MET A 91 8.07 6.80 20.50
C MET A 91 7.81 8.26 20.11
N SER A 92 8.69 8.87 19.33
CA SER A 92 8.44 10.21 18.78
C SER A 92 7.25 10.19 17.82
N VAL A 93 7.07 9.10 17.07
CA VAL A 93 5.91 8.95 16.19
C VAL A 93 4.63 8.85 17.01
N VAL A 94 4.63 8.04 18.07
CA VAL A 94 3.48 7.90 18.97
C VAL A 94 3.14 9.25 19.59
N SER A 95 4.16 9.97 20.07
CA SER A 95 3.98 11.30 20.66
C SER A 95 3.34 12.27 19.65
N ALA A 96 3.82 12.28 18.40
CA ALA A 96 3.26 13.14 17.37
C ALA A 96 1.78 12.82 17.11
N LEU A 97 1.42 11.54 17.07
CA LEU A 97 0.04 11.13 16.85
C LEU A 97 -0.88 11.59 17.98
N ILE A 98 -0.39 11.54 19.22
CA ILE A 98 -1.15 12.02 20.37
C ILE A 98 -1.31 13.54 20.32
N GLN A 99 -0.22 14.26 20.02
CA GLN A 99 -0.24 15.72 19.93
C GLN A 99 -1.19 16.22 18.85
N GLU A 100 -1.29 15.49 17.74
CA GLU A 100 -2.19 15.83 16.64
C GLU A 100 -3.60 15.28 16.86
N GLU A 101 -3.86 14.70 18.02
CA GLU A 101 -5.17 14.17 18.38
C GLU A 101 -5.67 13.05 17.45
N LYS A 102 -4.74 12.36 16.77
CA LYS A 102 -5.09 11.22 15.93
C LYS A 102 -5.35 9.96 16.78
N VAL A 103 -4.67 9.89 17.93
CA VAL A 103 -4.80 8.79 18.89
C VAL A 103 -4.84 9.41 20.27
N THR A 104 -5.77 8.98 21.12
CA THR A 104 -5.87 9.48 22.48
C THR A 104 -5.21 8.50 23.45
N GLU A 105 -4.92 8.97 24.66
CA GLU A 105 -4.45 8.10 25.73
C GLU A 105 -5.44 6.96 25.97
N ALA A 106 -6.74 7.27 25.98
CA ALA A 106 -7.78 6.26 26.17
C ALA A 106 -7.73 5.17 25.10
N ASP A 107 -7.51 5.56 23.83
CA ASP A 107 -7.37 4.61 22.74
C ASP A 107 -6.20 3.66 22.96
N LEU A 108 -5.06 4.20 23.40
CA LEU A 108 -3.87 3.40 23.66
C LEU A 108 -4.07 2.44 24.82
N LEU A 109 -4.68 2.92 25.91
CA LEU A 109 -4.95 2.08 27.08
C LEU A 109 -5.90 0.95 26.72
N GLN A 110 -6.93 1.24 25.93
CA GLN A 110 -7.88 0.22 25.49
C GLN A 110 -7.20 -0.83 24.61
N TYR A 111 -6.36 -0.39 23.69
CA TYR A 111 -5.62 -1.31 22.81
C TYR A 111 -4.71 -2.21 23.62
N LEU A 112 -3.97 -1.66 24.57
CA LEU A 112 -3.07 -2.45 25.41
C LEU A 112 -3.84 -3.46 26.26
N ALA A 113 -5.01 -3.07 26.80
CA ALA A 113 -5.85 -3.98 27.57
C ALA A 113 -6.33 -5.15 26.69
N ASP A 114 -6.73 -4.85 25.45
CA ASP A 114 -7.19 -5.87 24.50
C ASP A 114 -6.05 -6.84 24.13
N LEU A 115 -4.83 -6.32 23.96
CA LEU A 115 -3.66 -7.18 23.68
C LEU A 115 -3.41 -8.13 24.83
N LYS A 116 -3.46 -7.65 26.06
CA LYS A 116 -3.25 -8.49 27.24
C LYS A 116 -4.29 -9.60 27.33
N ARG A 117 -5.54 -9.32 27.00
CA ARG A 117 -6.58 -10.33 27.00
C ARG A 117 -6.33 -11.41 25.96
N ARG A 118 -5.79 -11.04 24.79
CA ARG A 118 -5.47 -11.99 23.73
C ARG A 118 -4.30 -12.90 24.11
N GLU A 119 -3.36 -12.36 24.86
CA GLU A 119 -2.16 -13.09 25.27
C GLU A 119 -2.41 -13.98 26.50
N GLY A 120 -3.36 -13.58 27.32
CA GLY A 120 -3.75 -14.29 28.51
C GLY A 120 -4.85 -15.30 28.26
#